data_95952d0e3af71b43376ea68f39b6ba9f
#
_entry.id   95952d0e3af71b43376ea68f39b6ba9f
#
_cell.length_a   1.000
_cell.length_b   1.000
_cell.length_c   1.000
_cell.angle_alpha   90.00
_cell.angle_beta   90.00
_cell.angle_gamma   90.00
#
_symmetry.space_group_name_H-M   'P 1'
#
loop_
_entity.id
_entity.type
_entity.pdbx_description
1 polymer ?
#
loop_
_entity_poly.entity_id
_entity_poly.type
_entity_poly.pdbx_seq_one_letter_code
_entity_poly.pdbx_strand_id
1 'polypeptide(L)'
;MPAFLEERYRRKHLNCVRHITLDPKGHGVVRIHMIPPRQDAADAPFLLLLNGDKLVPLNLSWAILLANFMDRLEPFAGLEISESDWRAMAASAVAETRKTYPFTSKNRLAGDLELMLTSLVAIARGQEPAVEVGTLSLGDYAAEMTAPHRMDLMLSAMRRSGAWHCNQKCLHCYAAGQSLADAPELSTQQWLDILRRLREANIPQVTFTGGEPTLRADLPELVDAAQWFVTRLNTNGQLLTPELCAKLYDASLDSVQVTLYSADPAIHNALVGVDGFDKTVQGIRNAVAAGLIVSVNTPLCSLNTDYAATLRFAASLGVRYA
;
A
#
# COMPACT_ATOMS: atom_id res chain seq x y z
N MET A 1 9.90 -35.75 0.32
CA MET A 1 9.80 -35.28 1.72
C MET A 1 8.46 -35.75 2.27
N PRO A 2 8.32 -36.07 3.56
CA PRO A 2 7.01 -36.44 4.09
C PRO A 2 6.08 -35.20 4.04
N ALA A 3 5.00 -35.27 3.28
CA ALA A 3 3.92 -34.26 3.21
C ALA A 3 3.45 -33.83 4.62
N PHE A 4 3.62 -34.69 5.61
CA PHE A 4 3.33 -34.47 7.03
C PHE A 4 4.13 -33.28 7.65
N LEU A 5 5.42 -33.08 7.29
CA LEU A 5 6.22 -31.96 7.85
C LEU A 5 5.80 -30.63 7.25
N GLU A 6 5.49 -30.62 5.96
CA GLU A 6 4.96 -29.42 5.29
C GLU A 6 3.60 -29.02 5.84
N GLU A 7 2.69 -30.00 5.99
CA GLU A 7 1.36 -29.76 6.54
C GLU A 7 1.42 -29.28 8.00
N ARG A 8 2.30 -29.86 8.82
CA ARG A 8 2.52 -29.39 10.20
C ARG A 8 3.02 -27.95 10.24
N TYR A 9 3.95 -27.58 9.32
CA TYR A 9 4.44 -26.24 9.21
C TYR A 9 3.35 -25.27 8.74
N ARG A 10 2.57 -25.68 7.73
CA ARG A 10 1.45 -24.91 7.19
C ARG A 10 0.45 -24.56 8.30
N ARG A 11 -0.02 -25.54 9.06
CA ARG A 11 -0.96 -25.32 10.17
C ARG A 11 -0.43 -24.41 11.27
N LYS A 12 0.85 -24.47 11.55
CA LYS A 12 1.45 -23.72 12.66
C LYS A 12 1.87 -22.30 12.29
N HIS A 13 2.33 -22.08 11.09
CA HIS A 13 3.08 -20.88 10.73
C HIS A 13 2.51 -20.08 9.56
N LEU A 14 1.61 -20.64 8.76
CA LEU A 14 1.18 -20.02 7.51
C LEU A 14 -0.32 -19.71 7.49
N ASN A 15 -0.85 -19.24 8.60
CA ASN A 15 -2.26 -18.90 8.77
C ASN A 15 -2.54 -17.40 8.85
N CYS A 16 -1.54 -16.56 8.70
CA CYS A 16 -1.67 -15.11 8.75
C CYS A 16 -0.86 -14.43 7.64
N VAL A 17 -1.27 -13.24 7.24
CA VAL A 17 -0.49 -12.38 6.34
C VAL A 17 0.76 -11.92 7.06
N ARG A 18 1.92 -12.09 6.42
CA ARG A 18 3.21 -11.56 6.87
C ARG A 18 3.58 -10.35 6.04
N HIS A 19 4.26 -9.43 6.68
CA HIS A 19 4.70 -8.21 6.04
C HIS A 19 6.17 -7.93 6.34
N ILE A 20 6.90 -7.45 5.32
CA ILE A 20 8.17 -6.76 5.50
C ILE A 20 8.20 -5.49 4.66
N THR A 21 8.88 -4.48 5.19
CA THR A 21 9.25 -3.28 4.45
C THR A 21 10.76 -3.29 4.28
N LEU A 22 11.20 -3.23 3.03
CA LEU A 22 12.60 -3.06 2.67
C LEU A 22 12.77 -1.63 2.18
N ASP A 23 13.69 -0.89 2.80
CA ASP A 23 14.07 0.45 2.37
C ASP A 23 15.56 0.48 2.02
N PRO A 24 15.92 -0.02 0.83
CA PRO A 24 17.30 0.07 0.37
C PRO A 24 17.60 1.53 0.06
N LYS A 25 18.53 2.12 0.81
CA LYS A 25 18.94 3.54 0.70
C LYS A 25 19.01 4.04 -0.76
N GLY A 26 18.28 5.10 -1.04
CA GLY A 26 18.28 5.76 -2.36
C GLY A 26 17.46 5.07 -3.46
N HIS A 27 16.68 4.04 -3.15
CA HIS A 27 15.98 3.24 -4.15
C HIS A 27 14.47 3.08 -3.95
N GLY A 28 13.91 3.72 -2.94
CA GLY A 28 12.49 3.67 -2.61
C GLY A 28 12.08 2.40 -1.84
N VAL A 29 11.02 2.54 -1.09
CA VAL A 29 10.47 1.49 -0.21
C VAL A 29 9.88 0.36 -1.04
N VAL A 30 10.15 -0.88 -0.64
CA VAL A 30 9.53 -2.09 -1.17
C VAL A 30 8.75 -2.78 -0.05
N ARG A 31 7.43 -2.85 -0.19
CA ARG A 31 6.53 -3.52 0.73
C ARG A 31 6.16 -4.88 0.19
N ILE A 32 6.35 -5.91 0.99
CA ILE A 32 6.05 -7.29 0.64
C ILE A 32 5.06 -7.84 1.65
N HIS A 33 3.83 -8.13 1.19
CA HIS A 33 2.87 -8.92 1.96
C HIS A 33 2.85 -10.33 1.42
N MET A 34 3.06 -11.31 2.29
CA MET A 34 2.89 -12.71 1.96
C MET A 34 1.53 -13.18 2.48
N ILE A 35 0.64 -13.52 1.56
CA ILE A 35 -0.73 -13.91 1.79
C ILE A 35 -0.82 -15.43 1.69
N PRO A 36 -1.25 -16.14 2.76
CA PRO A 36 -1.42 -17.58 2.72
C PRO A 36 -2.60 -17.96 1.85
N PRO A 37 -2.61 -19.18 1.25
CA PRO A 37 -3.77 -19.69 0.54
C PRO A 37 -4.94 -19.90 1.51
N ARG A 38 -6.15 -19.95 0.97
CA ARG A 38 -7.34 -20.32 1.74
C ARG A 38 -7.17 -21.71 2.34
N GLN A 39 -7.74 -21.90 3.53
CA GLN A 39 -7.61 -23.17 4.28
C GLN A 39 -8.23 -24.36 3.55
N ASP A 40 -9.21 -24.12 2.67
CA ASP A 40 -9.91 -25.12 1.87
C ASP A 40 -9.23 -25.42 0.52
N ALA A 41 -8.17 -24.70 0.16
CA ALA A 41 -7.46 -24.81 -1.10
C ALA A 41 -6.02 -25.34 -0.88
N ALA A 42 -5.88 -26.65 -0.66
CA ALA A 42 -4.60 -27.27 -0.29
C ALA A 42 -3.47 -27.07 -1.33
N ASP A 43 -3.82 -26.97 -2.60
CA ASP A 43 -2.86 -26.83 -3.71
C ASP A 43 -2.68 -25.39 -4.19
N ALA A 44 -3.38 -24.42 -3.58
CA ALA A 44 -3.25 -23.02 -3.95
C ALA A 44 -1.87 -22.46 -3.55
N PRO A 45 -1.27 -21.59 -4.38
CA PRO A 45 0.01 -20.98 -4.08
C PRO A 45 -0.11 -19.97 -2.94
N PHE A 46 1.00 -19.69 -2.27
CA PHE A 46 1.14 -18.46 -1.49
C PHE A 46 1.25 -17.30 -2.46
N LEU A 47 0.69 -16.18 -2.09
CA LEU A 47 0.71 -14.98 -2.92
C LEU A 47 1.55 -13.90 -2.25
N LEU A 48 2.42 -13.27 -3.03
CA LEU A 48 3.11 -12.06 -2.62
C LEU A 48 2.44 -10.87 -3.27
N LEU A 49 2.08 -9.88 -2.47
CA LEU A 49 1.64 -8.58 -2.93
C LEU A 49 2.80 -7.60 -2.73
N LEU A 50 3.37 -7.09 -3.83
CA LEU A 50 4.50 -6.17 -3.83
C LEU A 50 3.98 -4.75 -4.13
N ASN A 51 4.28 -3.81 -3.25
CA ASN A 51 3.87 -2.40 -3.36
C ASN A 51 2.38 -2.19 -3.66
N GLY A 52 1.54 -3.19 -3.39
CA GLY A 52 0.09 -3.11 -3.57
C GLY A 52 -0.44 -3.32 -4.98
N ASP A 53 0.41 -3.63 -5.96
CA ASP A 53 -0.01 -3.77 -7.37
C ASP A 53 0.53 -5.02 -8.09
N LYS A 54 1.64 -5.59 -7.65
CA LYS A 54 2.22 -6.78 -8.27
C LYS A 54 1.91 -8.03 -7.45
N LEU A 55 1.34 -9.03 -8.10
CA LEU A 55 1.00 -10.31 -7.49
C LEU A 55 1.92 -11.39 -8.03
N VAL A 56 2.65 -12.04 -7.12
CA VAL A 56 3.62 -13.10 -7.45
C VAL A 56 3.23 -14.38 -6.71
N PRO A 57 2.96 -15.49 -7.41
CA PRO A 57 2.70 -16.76 -6.76
C PRO A 57 3.99 -17.38 -6.25
N LEU A 58 3.93 -17.97 -5.07
CA LEU A 58 5.03 -18.68 -4.42
C LEU A 58 4.65 -20.12 -4.14
N ASN A 59 5.55 -21.04 -4.48
CA ASN A 59 5.43 -22.42 -4.04
C ASN A 59 5.69 -22.55 -2.52
N LEU A 60 5.22 -23.64 -1.92
CA LEU A 60 5.28 -23.85 -0.48
C LEU A 60 6.72 -23.80 0.07
N SER A 61 7.71 -24.33 -0.65
CA SER A 61 9.10 -24.35 -0.13
C SER A 61 9.72 -22.95 -0.03
N TRP A 62 9.49 -22.12 -1.03
CA TRP A 62 9.91 -20.72 -1.02
C TRP A 62 9.09 -19.89 -0.04
N ALA A 63 7.79 -20.16 0.10
CA ALA A 63 6.95 -19.50 1.10
C ALA A 63 7.43 -19.79 2.53
N ILE A 64 7.81 -21.04 2.85
CA ILE A 64 8.38 -21.41 4.15
C ILE A 64 9.72 -20.68 4.41
N LEU A 65 10.59 -20.64 3.40
CA LEU A 65 11.88 -19.96 3.54
C LEU A 65 11.69 -18.45 3.77
N LEU A 66 10.82 -17.82 2.99
CA LEU A 66 10.50 -16.40 3.12
C LEU A 66 9.81 -16.11 4.46
N ALA A 67 8.83 -16.91 4.87
CA ALA A 67 8.16 -16.75 6.17
C ALA A 67 9.14 -16.78 7.34
N ASN A 68 10.05 -17.76 7.33
CA ASN A 68 11.09 -17.86 8.36
C ASN A 68 12.00 -16.63 8.38
N PHE A 69 12.27 -16.02 7.24
CA PHE A 69 13.04 -14.80 7.15
C PHE A 69 12.23 -13.59 7.64
N MET A 70 10.98 -13.43 7.20
CA MET A 70 10.09 -12.35 7.62
C MET A 70 9.85 -12.33 9.13
N ASP A 71 9.61 -13.50 9.74
CA ASP A 71 9.42 -13.64 11.20
C ASP A 71 10.66 -13.16 12.00
N ARG A 72 11.87 -13.20 11.42
CA ARG A 72 13.09 -12.72 12.05
C ARG A 72 13.35 -11.25 11.80
N LEU A 73 12.81 -10.72 10.74
CA LEU A 73 12.94 -9.32 10.40
C LEU A 73 11.91 -8.45 11.13
N GLU A 74 10.73 -9.00 11.44
CA GLU A 74 9.63 -8.26 12.10
C GLU A 74 10.05 -7.49 13.36
N PRO A 75 10.88 -8.04 14.29
CA PRO A 75 11.34 -7.31 15.48
C PRO A 75 12.21 -6.08 15.17
N PHE A 76 12.72 -5.97 13.96
CA PHE A 76 13.59 -4.87 13.51
C PHE A 76 12.83 -3.86 12.62
N ALA A 77 11.51 -3.96 12.56
CA ALA A 77 10.70 -3.04 11.77
C ALA A 77 10.96 -1.57 12.18
N GLY A 78 11.26 -0.72 11.20
CA GLY A 78 11.60 0.69 11.44
C GLY A 78 13.02 0.97 11.94
N LEU A 79 13.87 -0.06 12.10
CA LEU A 79 15.25 0.09 12.54
C LEU A 79 16.23 -0.05 11.36
N GLU A 80 17.35 0.66 11.43
CA GLU A 80 18.49 0.36 10.54
C GLU A 80 19.12 -0.98 10.94
N ILE A 81 19.26 -1.88 9.96
CA ILE A 81 19.81 -3.21 10.18
C ILE A 81 21.26 -3.24 9.65
N SER A 82 22.20 -3.67 10.49
CA SER A 82 23.57 -3.86 10.07
C SER A 82 23.71 -5.06 9.11
N GLU A 83 24.74 -5.07 8.27
CA GLU A 83 25.00 -6.20 7.37
C GLU A 83 25.22 -7.51 8.14
N SER A 84 25.83 -7.43 9.33
CA SER A 84 26.04 -8.59 10.20
C SER A 84 24.72 -9.16 10.73
N ASP A 85 23.78 -8.29 11.16
CA ASP A 85 22.46 -8.71 11.64
C ASP A 85 21.63 -9.30 10.50
N TRP A 86 21.66 -8.69 9.32
CA TRP A 86 21.03 -9.21 8.13
C TRP A 86 21.50 -10.63 7.79
N ARG A 87 22.82 -10.85 7.79
CA ARG A 87 23.40 -12.17 7.55
C ARG A 87 23.02 -13.17 8.64
N ALA A 88 22.98 -12.75 9.90
CA ALA A 88 22.58 -13.60 11.03
C ALA A 88 21.10 -14.03 10.91
N MET A 89 20.21 -13.10 10.53
CA MET A 89 18.79 -13.40 10.30
C MET A 89 18.60 -14.36 9.12
N ALA A 90 19.29 -14.14 8.00
CA ALA A 90 19.24 -15.03 6.84
C ALA A 90 19.73 -16.45 7.21
N ALA A 91 20.86 -16.56 7.92
CA ALA A 91 21.39 -17.84 8.39
C ALA A 91 20.43 -18.56 9.35
N SER A 92 19.77 -17.81 10.24
CA SER A 92 18.76 -18.34 11.16
C SER A 92 17.50 -18.82 10.42
N ALA A 93 17.03 -18.07 9.41
CA ALA A 93 15.91 -18.47 8.55
C ALA A 93 16.22 -19.78 7.80
N VAL A 94 17.41 -19.88 7.24
CA VAL A 94 17.89 -21.11 6.56
C VAL A 94 17.94 -22.29 7.55
N ALA A 95 18.44 -22.07 8.76
CA ALA A 95 18.52 -23.14 9.78
C ALA A 95 17.11 -23.64 10.18
N GLU A 96 16.15 -22.74 10.33
CA GLU A 96 14.77 -23.09 10.64
C GLU A 96 14.10 -23.84 9.49
N THR A 97 14.28 -23.36 8.26
CA THR A 97 13.75 -23.99 7.04
C THR A 97 14.27 -25.43 6.87
N ARG A 98 15.53 -25.69 7.27
CA ARG A 98 16.09 -27.04 7.24
C ARG A 98 15.42 -28.03 8.18
N LYS A 99 14.70 -27.59 9.21
CA LYS A 99 13.91 -28.51 10.05
C LYS A 99 12.76 -29.12 9.26
N THR A 100 12.24 -28.39 8.28
CA THR A 100 11.22 -28.89 7.35
C THR A 100 11.82 -29.64 6.16
N TYR A 101 12.99 -29.15 5.67
CA TYR A 101 13.71 -29.68 4.50
C TYR A 101 15.13 -30.18 4.88
N PRO A 102 15.27 -31.26 5.67
CA PRO A 102 16.56 -31.66 6.27
C PRO A 102 17.62 -32.09 5.25
N PHE A 103 17.21 -32.54 4.07
CA PHE A 103 18.10 -32.99 2.99
C PHE A 103 18.54 -31.87 2.05
N THR A 104 18.04 -30.63 2.22
CA THR A 104 18.48 -29.49 1.42
C THR A 104 19.71 -28.85 2.04
N SER A 105 20.73 -28.57 1.22
CA SER A 105 21.97 -27.95 1.73
C SER A 105 21.72 -26.50 2.18
N LYS A 106 22.50 -26.06 3.18
CA LYS A 106 22.44 -24.68 3.67
C LYS A 106 22.74 -23.66 2.56
N ASN A 107 23.75 -23.94 1.75
CA ASN A 107 24.18 -23.04 0.67
C ASN A 107 23.09 -22.87 -0.39
N ARG A 108 22.35 -23.94 -0.72
CA ARG A 108 21.24 -23.85 -1.66
C ARG A 108 20.12 -22.97 -1.11
N LEU A 109 19.69 -23.19 0.14
CA LEU A 109 18.63 -22.36 0.75
C LEU A 109 19.05 -20.89 0.91
N ALA A 110 20.34 -20.64 1.22
CA ALA A 110 20.86 -19.27 1.29
C ALA A 110 20.84 -18.59 -0.10
N GLY A 111 21.29 -19.31 -1.15
CA GLY A 111 21.20 -18.82 -2.52
C GLY A 111 19.76 -18.61 -3.00
N ASP A 112 18.85 -19.53 -2.67
CA ASP A 112 17.42 -19.39 -2.97
C ASP A 112 16.81 -18.16 -2.28
N LEU A 113 17.18 -17.87 -1.02
CA LEU A 113 16.69 -16.68 -0.30
C LEU A 113 17.22 -15.39 -0.93
N GLU A 114 18.51 -15.31 -1.25
CA GLU A 114 19.11 -14.15 -1.89
C GLU A 114 18.51 -13.90 -3.27
N LEU A 115 18.35 -14.95 -4.08
CA LEU A 115 17.75 -14.89 -5.41
C LEU A 115 16.29 -14.42 -5.33
N MET A 116 15.53 -14.93 -4.37
CA MET A 116 14.14 -14.55 -4.15
C MET A 116 14.04 -13.07 -3.77
N LEU A 117 14.79 -12.61 -2.76
CA LEU A 117 14.72 -11.23 -2.30
C LEU A 117 15.14 -10.23 -3.39
N THR A 118 16.21 -10.51 -4.12
CA THR A 118 16.66 -9.67 -5.24
C THR A 118 15.63 -9.61 -6.37
N SER A 119 15.00 -10.75 -6.69
CA SER A 119 13.96 -10.81 -7.72
C SER A 119 12.69 -10.06 -7.29
N LEU A 120 12.25 -10.20 -6.04
CA LEU A 120 11.08 -9.48 -5.52
C LEU A 120 11.29 -7.96 -5.52
N VAL A 121 12.49 -7.50 -5.14
CA VAL A 121 12.83 -6.07 -5.20
C VAL A 121 12.84 -5.58 -6.65
N ALA A 122 13.39 -6.35 -7.61
CA ALA A 122 13.38 -5.99 -9.02
C ALA A 122 11.94 -5.85 -9.56
N ILE A 123 11.07 -6.85 -9.31
CA ILE A 123 9.66 -6.84 -9.75
C ILE A 123 8.92 -5.64 -9.13
N ALA A 124 9.09 -5.39 -7.83
CA ALA A 124 8.44 -4.28 -7.14
C ALA A 124 8.82 -2.91 -7.73
N ARG A 125 9.98 -2.82 -8.39
CA ARG A 125 10.49 -1.63 -9.07
C ARG A 125 10.19 -1.59 -10.57
N GLY A 126 9.50 -2.59 -11.10
CA GLY A 126 9.24 -2.73 -12.52
C GLY A 126 10.50 -3.06 -13.35
N GLN A 127 11.49 -3.70 -12.72
CA GLN A 127 12.70 -4.19 -13.36
C GLN A 127 12.58 -5.69 -13.66
N GLU A 128 13.36 -6.18 -14.61
CA GLU A 128 13.43 -7.61 -14.93
C GLU A 128 14.07 -8.39 -13.76
N PRO A 129 13.41 -9.42 -13.25
CA PRO A 129 13.99 -10.28 -12.20
C PRO A 129 15.06 -11.21 -12.78
N ALA A 130 15.98 -11.66 -11.89
CA ALA A 130 17.05 -12.59 -12.27
C ALA A 130 16.53 -14.00 -12.64
N VAL A 131 15.29 -14.33 -12.29
CA VAL A 131 14.62 -15.59 -12.62
C VAL A 131 13.23 -15.28 -13.17
N GLU A 132 12.76 -16.16 -14.07
CA GLU A 132 11.38 -16.08 -14.53
C GLU A 132 10.42 -16.32 -13.37
N VAL A 133 9.60 -15.33 -13.06
CA VAL A 133 8.60 -15.37 -11.99
C VAL A 133 7.24 -15.16 -12.64
N GLY A 134 6.32 -16.10 -12.39
CA GLY A 134 4.93 -15.94 -12.79
C GLY A 134 4.29 -14.74 -12.10
N THR A 135 3.40 -14.06 -12.79
CA THR A 135 2.55 -13.00 -12.22
C THR A 135 1.10 -13.38 -12.36
N LEU A 136 0.27 -12.95 -11.41
CA LEU A 136 -1.17 -13.17 -11.44
C LEU A 136 -1.89 -11.85 -11.69
N SER A 137 -3.03 -11.93 -12.36
CA SER A 137 -3.96 -10.80 -12.42
C SER A 137 -4.73 -10.68 -11.10
N LEU A 138 -5.30 -9.50 -10.86
CA LEU A 138 -6.17 -9.30 -9.70
C LEU A 138 -7.41 -10.23 -9.74
N GLY A 139 -7.89 -10.58 -10.94
CA GLY A 139 -8.98 -11.53 -11.13
C GLY A 139 -8.63 -12.95 -10.68
N ASP A 140 -7.42 -13.40 -10.98
CA ASP A 140 -6.93 -14.71 -10.53
C ASP A 140 -6.77 -14.72 -9.00
N TYR A 141 -6.28 -13.62 -8.43
CA TYR A 141 -6.14 -13.46 -6.98
C TYR A 141 -7.48 -13.41 -6.23
N ALA A 142 -8.53 -12.87 -6.83
CA ALA A 142 -9.83 -12.68 -6.16
C ALA A 142 -10.40 -13.98 -5.59
N ALA A 143 -10.19 -15.12 -6.26
CA ALA A 143 -10.62 -16.42 -5.81
C ALA A 143 -9.89 -16.93 -4.55
N GLU A 144 -8.65 -16.44 -4.35
CA GLU A 144 -7.75 -16.87 -3.27
C GLU A 144 -7.73 -15.90 -2.06
N MET A 145 -8.52 -14.83 -2.12
CA MET A 145 -8.57 -13.82 -1.05
C MET A 145 -9.10 -14.42 0.27
N THR A 146 -8.32 -14.23 1.33
CA THR A 146 -8.74 -14.59 2.71
C THR A 146 -9.35 -13.41 3.47
N ALA A 147 -9.19 -12.20 2.95
CA ALA A 147 -9.73 -10.94 3.47
C ALA A 147 -9.97 -9.95 2.31
N PRO A 148 -10.73 -8.87 2.51
CA PRO A 148 -10.79 -7.79 1.55
C PRO A 148 -9.40 -7.28 1.19
N HIS A 149 -9.15 -7.09 -0.11
CA HIS A 149 -7.83 -6.65 -0.59
C HIS A 149 -7.48 -5.23 -0.11
N ARG A 150 -8.49 -4.37 0.05
CA ARG A 150 -8.33 -2.97 0.48
C ARG A 150 -9.50 -2.52 1.34
N MET A 151 -9.22 -1.64 2.29
CA MET A 151 -10.23 -0.92 3.06
C MET A 151 -10.07 0.58 2.87
N ASP A 152 -11.14 1.27 2.50
CA ASP A 152 -11.17 2.73 2.41
C ASP A 152 -11.65 3.30 3.75
N LEU A 153 -10.83 4.15 4.36
CA LEU A 153 -11.06 4.77 5.67
C LEU A 153 -11.50 6.23 5.45
N MET A 154 -12.78 6.49 5.68
CA MET A 154 -13.36 7.83 5.50
C MET A 154 -13.09 8.69 6.75
N LEU A 155 -11.89 9.26 6.85
CA LEU A 155 -11.39 9.95 8.04
C LEU A 155 -12.16 11.22 8.37
N SER A 156 -12.60 11.97 7.36
CA SER A 156 -13.29 13.27 7.48
C SER A 156 -14.69 13.21 6.85
N ALA A 157 -15.46 12.16 7.22
CA ALA A 157 -16.72 11.86 6.57
C ALA A 157 -17.95 12.48 7.24
N MET A 158 -17.80 13.16 8.37
CA MET A 158 -18.91 13.74 9.11
C MET A 158 -19.07 15.23 8.81
N ARG A 159 -20.25 15.76 9.07
CA ARG A 159 -20.52 17.20 8.94
C ARG A 159 -19.90 17.96 10.09
N ARG A 160 -19.30 19.11 9.78
CA ARG A 160 -18.86 20.10 10.76
C ARG A 160 -19.54 21.42 10.49
N SER A 161 -20.10 22.03 11.51
CA SER A 161 -20.80 23.33 11.38
C SER A 161 -21.86 23.36 10.29
N GLY A 162 -22.60 22.26 10.12
CA GLY A 162 -23.67 22.14 9.12
C GLY A 162 -23.23 21.87 7.69
N ALA A 163 -21.93 21.72 7.45
CA ALA A 163 -21.35 21.42 6.12
C ALA A 163 -20.55 20.12 6.12
N TRP A 164 -20.43 19.51 4.96
CA TRP A 164 -19.53 18.36 4.73
C TRP A 164 -18.09 18.74 5.06
N HIS A 165 -17.36 17.88 5.78
CA HIS A 165 -15.98 18.18 6.19
C HIS A 165 -15.01 18.02 5.02
N CYS A 166 -15.12 18.97 4.09
CA CYS A 166 -14.28 19.11 2.91
C CYS A 166 -14.17 20.60 2.57
N ASN A 167 -13.04 21.02 2.04
CA ASN A 167 -12.79 22.38 1.55
C ASN A 167 -13.22 22.59 0.09
N GLN A 168 -13.82 21.58 -0.54
CA GLN A 168 -14.44 21.66 -1.88
C GLN A 168 -15.93 21.37 -1.82
N LYS A 169 -16.65 21.71 -2.91
CA LYS A 169 -18.09 21.50 -3.10
C LYS A 169 -18.37 20.85 -4.46
N CYS A 170 -17.69 19.74 -4.73
CA CYS A 170 -17.76 19.07 -6.02
C CYS A 170 -19.20 18.73 -6.42
N LEU A 171 -19.57 19.04 -7.67
CA LEU A 171 -20.92 18.89 -8.19
C LEU A 171 -21.46 17.45 -8.13
N HIS A 172 -20.58 16.45 -8.24
CA HIS A 172 -20.91 15.02 -8.26
C HIS A 172 -20.43 14.29 -7.00
N CYS A 173 -20.16 15.01 -5.89
CA CYS A 173 -19.71 14.38 -4.66
C CYS A 173 -20.78 13.44 -4.09
N TYR A 174 -20.54 12.13 -4.18
CA TYR A 174 -21.47 11.11 -3.68
C TYR A 174 -21.62 11.12 -2.16
N ALA A 175 -20.62 11.69 -1.46
CA ALA A 175 -20.58 11.72 -0.01
C ALA A 175 -21.23 12.96 0.62
N ALA A 176 -21.39 14.06 -0.16
CA ALA A 176 -21.81 15.40 0.33
C ALA A 176 -23.29 15.45 0.63
N GLY A 177 -24.03 14.91 1.12
CA GLY A 177 -25.50 14.97 1.35
C GLY A 177 -26.02 13.83 2.21
N GLN A 178 -25.14 13.07 2.78
CA GLN A 178 -25.52 11.93 3.63
C GLN A 178 -26.22 12.43 4.90
N SER A 179 -27.45 12.00 5.13
CA SER A 179 -28.25 12.41 6.29
C SER A 179 -27.67 11.94 7.64
N LEU A 180 -26.86 10.87 7.62
CA LEU A 180 -26.21 10.30 8.79
C LEU A 180 -24.88 10.98 9.16
N ALA A 181 -24.45 11.98 8.40
CA ALA A 181 -23.16 12.64 8.59
C ALA A 181 -23.10 13.62 9.78
N ASP A 182 -24.13 13.73 10.59
CA ASP A 182 -24.16 14.59 11.77
C ASP A 182 -23.52 13.95 13.03
N ALA A 183 -23.12 12.69 12.94
CA ALA A 183 -22.36 12.03 14.01
C ALA A 183 -20.97 12.66 14.18
N PRO A 184 -20.37 12.64 15.40
CA PRO A 184 -18.99 13.07 15.60
C PRO A 184 -18.01 12.24 14.77
N GLU A 185 -16.97 12.88 14.25
CA GLU A 185 -15.84 12.15 13.66
C GLU A 185 -15.13 11.31 14.71
N LEU A 186 -14.61 10.16 14.30
CA LEU A 186 -13.82 9.31 15.17
C LEU A 186 -12.54 10.03 15.60
N SER A 187 -12.17 9.82 16.88
CA SER A 187 -10.91 10.31 17.42
C SER A 187 -9.71 9.56 16.83
N THR A 188 -8.51 10.12 16.98
CA THR A 188 -7.25 9.46 16.61
C THR A 188 -7.17 8.06 17.20
N GLN A 189 -7.45 7.91 18.52
CA GLN A 189 -7.39 6.61 19.20
C GLN A 189 -8.35 5.57 18.58
N GLN A 190 -9.57 5.98 18.22
CA GLN A 190 -10.53 5.09 17.57
C GLN A 190 -10.04 4.64 16.19
N TRP A 191 -9.38 5.53 15.42
CA TRP A 191 -8.77 5.16 14.16
C TRP A 191 -7.58 4.21 14.34
N LEU A 192 -6.74 4.42 15.34
CA LEU A 192 -5.65 3.50 15.69
C LEU A 192 -6.19 2.11 16.06
N ASP A 193 -7.28 2.03 16.81
CA ASP A 193 -7.95 0.77 17.12
C ASP A 193 -8.53 0.08 15.87
N ILE A 194 -9.06 0.85 14.92
CA ILE A 194 -9.53 0.33 13.63
C ILE A 194 -8.35 -0.24 12.84
N LEU A 195 -7.24 0.49 12.70
CA LEU A 195 -6.04 0.01 12.01
C LEU A 195 -5.54 -1.31 12.61
N ARG A 196 -5.48 -1.41 13.94
CA ARG A 196 -5.12 -2.66 14.61
C ARG A 196 -6.04 -3.82 14.22
N ARG A 197 -7.37 -3.61 14.23
CA ARG A 197 -8.36 -4.64 13.84
C ARG A 197 -8.25 -5.02 12.36
N LEU A 198 -7.96 -4.07 11.47
CA LEU A 198 -7.76 -4.36 10.05
C LEU A 198 -6.51 -5.22 9.82
N ARG A 199 -5.43 -4.96 10.56
CA ARG A 199 -4.24 -5.81 10.56
C ARG A 199 -4.56 -7.22 11.05
N GLU A 200 -5.29 -7.36 12.16
CA GLU A 200 -5.75 -8.66 12.69
C GLU A 200 -6.64 -9.41 11.70
N ALA A 201 -7.44 -8.69 10.91
CA ALA A 201 -8.25 -9.24 9.83
C ALA A 201 -7.47 -9.55 8.55
N ASN A 202 -6.15 -9.34 8.52
CA ASN A 202 -5.27 -9.59 7.38
C ASN A 202 -5.56 -8.75 6.13
N ILE A 203 -6.09 -7.53 6.28
CA ILE A 203 -6.33 -6.61 5.16
C ILE A 203 -5.00 -5.96 4.78
N PRO A 204 -4.45 -6.18 3.57
CA PRO A 204 -3.09 -5.74 3.25
C PRO A 204 -3.00 -4.26 2.85
N GLN A 205 -4.09 -3.60 2.48
CA GLN A 205 -4.08 -2.22 2.00
C GLN A 205 -5.13 -1.35 2.69
N VAL A 206 -4.79 -0.09 2.94
CA VAL A 206 -5.72 0.92 3.42
C VAL A 206 -5.62 2.18 2.57
N THR A 207 -6.77 2.82 2.33
CA THR A 207 -6.85 4.11 1.66
C THR A 207 -7.43 5.13 2.65
N PHE A 208 -6.68 6.15 2.97
CA PHE A 208 -7.17 7.29 3.73
C PHE A 208 -7.93 8.22 2.79
N THR A 209 -9.21 8.43 3.08
CA THR A 209 -10.14 9.21 2.25
C THR A 209 -11.18 9.90 3.15
N GLY A 210 -12.28 10.37 2.58
CA GLY A 210 -13.38 11.00 3.32
C GLY A 210 -13.97 12.17 2.55
N GLY A 211 -14.27 13.26 3.24
CA GLY A 211 -14.48 14.56 2.61
C GLY A 211 -13.13 15.05 2.08
N GLU A 212 -12.31 15.62 2.98
CA GLU A 212 -10.91 15.88 2.68
C GLU A 212 -10.03 15.46 3.86
N PRO A 213 -9.29 14.36 3.75
CA PRO A 213 -8.51 13.81 4.87
C PRO A 213 -7.37 14.73 5.33
N THR A 214 -6.82 15.58 4.46
CA THR A 214 -5.76 16.53 4.82
C THR A 214 -6.24 17.68 5.74
N LEU A 215 -7.54 17.79 5.98
CA LEU A 215 -8.08 18.68 7.01
C LEU A 215 -7.85 18.17 8.44
N ARG A 216 -7.49 16.89 8.59
CA ARG A 216 -7.17 16.31 9.89
C ARG A 216 -5.70 16.54 10.25
N ALA A 217 -5.47 17.15 11.38
CA ALA A 217 -4.11 17.45 11.87
C ALA A 217 -3.33 16.18 12.24
N ASP A 218 -4.06 15.09 12.61
CA ASP A 218 -3.50 13.80 13.01
C ASP A 218 -3.27 12.84 11.82
N LEU A 219 -3.51 13.26 10.57
CA LEU A 219 -3.30 12.41 9.40
C LEU A 219 -1.88 11.80 9.33
N PRO A 220 -0.78 12.53 9.56
CA PRO A 220 0.55 11.93 9.56
C PRO A 220 0.74 10.84 10.62
N GLU A 221 0.15 11.01 11.83
CA GLU A 221 0.18 10.00 12.90
C GLU A 221 -0.57 8.73 12.49
N LEU A 222 -1.73 8.87 11.83
CA LEU A 222 -2.49 7.72 11.33
C LEU A 222 -1.76 6.98 10.21
N VAL A 223 -1.06 7.69 9.33
CA VAL A 223 -0.24 7.10 8.28
C VAL A 223 0.95 6.35 8.89
N ASP A 224 1.64 6.94 9.87
CA ASP A 224 2.75 6.30 10.58
C ASP A 224 2.32 5.01 11.28
N ALA A 225 1.16 5.02 11.95
CA ALA A 225 0.58 3.82 12.57
C ALA A 225 0.15 2.75 11.55
N ALA A 226 0.05 3.10 10.29
CA ALA A 226 -0.38 2.20 9.21
C ALA A 226 0.78 1.60 8.40
N GLN A 227 2.03 1.67 8.85
CA GLN A 227 3.22 1.20 8.10
C GLN A 227 3.19 -0.29 7.73
N TRP A 228 2.40 -1.09 8.43
CA TRP A 228 2.19 -2.50 8.08
C TRP A 228 1.40 -2.68 6.77
N PHE A 229 0.55 -1.70 6.42
CA PHE A 229 -0.28 -1.75 5.22
C PHE A 229 0.44 -1.14 4.02
N VAL A 230 -0.03 -1.44 2.82
CA VAL A 230 0.15 -0.55 1.68
C VAL A 230 -0.83 0.61 1.87
N THR A 231 -0.30 1.82 1.96
CA THR A 231 -1.06 3.02 2.32
C THR A 231 -1.29 3.94 1.12
N ARG A 232 -2.52 4.38 0.96
CA ARG A 232 -2.91 5.35 -0.07
C ARG A 232 -3.64 6.52 0.56
N LEU A 233 -3.42 7.70 0.01
CA LEU A 233 -4.15 8.91 0.37
C LEU A 233 -4.93 9.41 -0.85
N ASN A 234 -6.26 9.48 -0.74
CA ASN A 234 -7.11 10.15 -1.73
C ASN A 234 -7.42 11.56 -1.23
N THR A 235 -7.04 12.58 -2.00
CA THR A 235 -7.18 13.99 -1.61
C THR A 235 -7.50 14.87 -2.80
N ASN A 236 -8.06 16.05 -2.53
CA ASN A 236 -8.19 17.10 -3.53
C ASN A 236 -6.88 17.88 -3.77
N GLY A 237 -5.85 17.63 -2.97
CA GLY A 237 -4.50 18.16 -3.14
C GLY A 237 -4.28 19.59 -2.65
N GLN A 238 -5.31 20.36 -2.30
CA GLN A 238 -5.18 21.78 -2.00
C GLN A 238 -4.33 22.09 -0.75
N LEU A 239 -4.26 21.14 0.19
CA LEU A 239 -3.52 21.27 1.44
C LEU A 239 -2.20 20.48 1.46
N LEU A 240 -1.78 19.92 0.35
CA LEU A 240 -0.48 19.26 0.21
C LEU A 240 0.64 20.30 0.18
N THR A 241 0.92 20.90 1.34
CA THR A 241 2.08 21.80 1.51
C THR A 241 3.39 21.00 1.51
N PRO A 242 4.54 21.63 1.24
CA PRO A 242 5.84 20.94 1.35
C PRO A 242 6.05 20.25 2.69
N GLU A 243 5.64 20.91 3.79
CA GLU A 243 5.77 20.38 5.17
C GLU A 243 4.88 19.17 5.40
N LEU A 244 3.63 19.19 4.90
CA LEU A 244 2.74 18.02 5.02
C LEU A 244 3.24 16.86 4.17
N CYS A 245 3.69 17.14 2.94
CA CYS A 245 4.25 16.11 2.06
C CYS A 245 5.49 15.45 2.67
N ALA A 246 6.39 16.22 3.28
CA ALA A 246 7.55 15.68 4.00
C ALA A 246 7.12 14.77 5.17
N LYS A 247 6.18 15.21 6.02
CA LYS A 247 5.66 14.39 7.11
C LYS A 247 5.00 13.10 6.64
N LEU A 248 4.24 13.15 5.54
CA LEU A 248 3.60 11.96 4.96
C LEU A 248 4.64 10.99 4.36
N TYR A 249 5.70 11.52 3.74
CA TYR A 249 6.81 10.73 3.24
C TYR A 249 7.56 10.04 4.39
N ASP A 250 7.91 10.79 5.44
CA ASP A 250 8.57 10.26 6.65
C ASP A 250 7.72 9.21 7.37
N ALA A 251 6.38 9.39 7.37
CA ALA A 251 5.41 8.41 7.88
C ALA A 251 5.24 7.18 6.96
N SER A 252 6.00 7.08 5.87
CA SER A 252 5.94 5.97 4.90
C SER A 252 4.63 5.83 4.12
N LEU A 253 4.01 6.95 3.73
CA LEU A 253 2.89 6.91 2.79
C LEU A 253 3.36 6.39 1.42
N ASP A 254 2.73 5.32 0.90
CA ASP A 254 3.15 4.70 -0.35
C ASP A 254 2.70 5.50 -1.59
N SER A 255 1.49 6.05 -1.57
CA SER A 255 0.99 6.78 -2.73
C SER A 255 -0.07 7.83 -2.39
N VAL A 256 -0.12 8.87 -3.20
CA VAL A 256 -1.14 9.92 -3.15
C VAL A 256 -1.92 9.91 -4.46
N GLN A 257 -3.24 9.83 -4.38
CA GLN A 257 -4.13 10.03 -5.51
C GLN A 257 -4.79 11.42 -5.39
N VAL A 258 -4.50 12.31 -6.33
CA VAL A 258 -5.07 13.65 -6.36
C VAL A 258 -6.17 13.73 -7.41
N THR A 259 -7.31 14.31 -7.06
CA THR A 259 -8.40 14.54 -8.03
C THR A 259 -8.15 15.80 -8.84
N LEU A 260 -7.97 15.66 -10.15
CA LEU A 260 -7.80 16.76 -11.11
C LEU A 260 -8.75 16.55 -12.30
N TYR A 261 -9.75 17.41 -12.44
CA TYR A 261 -10.82 17.22 -13.42
C TYR A 261 -10.46 17.69 -14.82
N SER A 262 -9.61 18.70 -14.95
CA SER A 262 -9.22 19.27 -16.24
C SER A 262 -7.88 19.98 -16.13
N ALA A 263 -7.17 20.11 -17.24
CA ALA A 263 -6.05 21.03 -17.40
C ALA A 263 -6.52 22.49 -17.52
N ASP A 264 -7.81 22.72 -17.81
CA ASP A 264 -8.41 24.06 -17.85
C ASP A 264 -8.88 24.46 -16.43
N PRO A 265 -8.33 25.55 -15.86
CA PRO A 265 -8.70 26.05 -14.54
C PRO A 265 -10.21 26.33 -14.39
N ALA A 266 -10.84 26.88 -15.43
CA ALA A 266 -12.27 27.22 -15.38
C ALA A 266 -13.15 25.97 -15.27
N ILE A 267 -12.83 24.93 -16.04
CA ILE A 267 -13.53 23.63 -16.00
C ILE A 267 -13.30 22.95 -14.65
N HIS A 268 -12.05 22.90 -14.19
CA HIS A 268 -11.74 22.29 -12.90
C HIS A 268 -12.50 22.99 -11.77
N ASN A 269 -12.41 24.32 -11.67
CA ASN A 269 -13.04 25.10 -10.61
C ASN A 269 -14.56 25.00 -10.64
N ALA A 270 -15.17 24.95 -11.82
CA ALA A 270 -16.62 24.72 -11.95
C ALA A 270 -17.02 23.35 -11.37
N LEU A 271 -16.24 22.30 -11.62
CA LEU A 271 -16.54 20.93 -11.15
C LEU A 271 -16.31 20.75 -9.64
N VAL A 272 -15.29 21.39 -9.07
CA VAL A 272 -15.01 21.31 -7.63
C VAL A 272 -15.77 22.36 -6.81
N GLY A 273 -16.44 23.31 -7.45
CA GLY A 273 -17.28 24.33 -6.82
C GLY A 273 -16.54 25.37 -5.99
N VAL A 274 -15.23 25.50 -6.19
CA VAL A 274 -14.35 26.49 -5.54
C VAL A 274 -13.20 26.88 -6.49
N ASP A 275 -12.58 28.03 -6.24
CA ASP A 275 -11.35 28.43 -6.92
C ASP A 275 -10.15 27.67 -6.29
N GLY A 276 -9.86 26.50 -6.86
CA GLY A 276 -8.93 25.51 -6.27
C GLY A 276 -7.85 24.98 -7.20
N PHE A 277 -7.93 25.26 -8.52
CA PHE A 277 -7.03 24.68 -9.52
C PHE A 277 -5.55 24.87 -9.19
N ASP A 278 -5.13 26.13 -8.97
CA ASP A 278 -3.73 26.44 -8.71
C ASP A 278 -3.20 25.76 -7.45
N LYS A 279 -4.03 25.69 -6.38
CA LYS A 279 -3.65 25.00 -5.13
C LYS A 279 -3.54 23.49 -5.35
N THR A 280 -4.46 22.88 -6.09
CA THR A 280 -4.41 21.44 -6.43
C THR A 280 -3.15 21.12 -7.25
N VAL A 281 -2.85 21.93 -8.28
CA VAL A 281 -1.65 21.76 -9.10
C VAL A 281 -0.37 21.95 -8.29
N GLN A 282 -0.33 22.96 -7.40
CA GLN A 282 0.80 23.16 -6.52
C GLN A 282 0.98 21.99 -5.55
N GLY A 283 -0.12 21.45 -5.01
CA GLY A 283 -0.11 20.26 -4.15
C GLY A 283 0.46 19.03 -4.86
N ILE A 284 0.10 18.80 -6.12
CA ILE A 284 0.70 17.73 -6.96
C ILE A 284 2.22 17.92 -7.07
N ARG A 285 2.68 19.16 -7.39
CA ARG A 285 4.12 19.45 -7.49
C ARG A 285 4.85 19.22 -6.17
N ASN A 286 4.27 19.66 -5.06
CA ASN A 286 4.85 19.46 -3.73
C ASN A 286 4.98 17.98 -3.39
N ALA A 287 3.96 17.17 -3.67
CA ALA A 287 3.98 15.73 -3.42
C ALA A 287 5.04 15.02 -4.28
N VAL A 288 5.14 15.36 -5.57
CA VAL A 288 6.18 14.84 -6.47
C VAL A 288 7.57 15.25 -5.99
N ALA A 289 7.75 16.52 -5.61
CA ALA A 289 9.03 17.04 -5.11
C ALA A 289 9.47 16.39 -3.80
N ALA A 290 8.51 15.99 -2.94
CA ALA A 290 8.79 15.24 -1.71
C ALA A 290 9.12 13.75 -1.95
N GLY A 291 9.05 13.26 -3.20
CA GLY A 291 9.33 11.87 -3.54
C GLY A 291 8.14 10.92 -3.39
N LEU A 292 6.94 11.40 -3.11
CA LEU A 292 5.74 10.58 -3.05
C LEU A 292 5.35 10.07 -4.44
N ILE A 293 4.79 8.86 -4.51
CA ILE A 293 4.20 8.34 -5.74
C ILE A 293 2.84 9.00 -5.94
N VAL A 294 2.73 9.83 -6.97
CA VAL A 294 1.50 10.58 -7.24
C VAL A 294 0.76 9.97 -8.42
N SER A 295 -0.54 9.72 -8.24
CA SER A 295 -1.50 9.44 -9.30
C SER A 295 -2.55 10.54 -9.38
N VAL A 296 -3.15 10.73 -10.56
CA VAL A 296 -4.27 11.63 -10.77
C VAL A 296 -5.53 10.84 -11.07
N ASN A 297 -6.62 11.17 -10.39
CA ASN A 297 -7.94 10.66 -10.71
C ASN A 297 -8.76 11.74 -11.40
N THR A 298 -9.27 11.45 -12.60
CA THR A 298 -10.08 12.36 -13.41
C THR A 298 -11.42 11.73 -13.71
N PRO A 299 -12.45 11.91 -12.86
CA PRO A 299 -13.80 11.49 -13.20
C PRO A 299 -14.31 12.25 -14.43
N LEU A 300 -14.69 11.51 -15.47
CA LEU A 300 -15.15 12.10 -16.73
C LEU A 300 -16.64 12.39 -16.69
N CYS A 301 -17.02 13.56 -17.20
CA CYS A 301 -18.40 13.96 -17.40
C CYS A 301 -18.51 14.83 -18.67
N SER A 302 -19.71 15.27 -18.99
CA SER A 302 -19.97 16.13 -20.17
C SER A 302 -19.27 17.48 -20.14
N LEU A 303 -18.74 17.92 -18.99
CA LEU A 303 -18.06 19.21 -18.83
C LEU A 303 -16.54 19.13 -19.05
N ASN A 304 -15.91 17.95 -18.96
CA ASN A 304 -14.48 17.76 -19.08
C ASN A 304 -14.08 16.68 -20.09
N THR A 305 -14.58 16.78 -21.30
CA THR A 305 -14.40 15.77 -22.35
C THR A 305 -12.99 15.74 -22.96
N ASP A 306 -12.20 16.80 -22.80
CA ASP A 306 -10.79 16.83 -23.27
C ASP A 306 -9.84 16.14 -22.29
N TYR A 307 -10.03 14.83 -22.11
CA TYR A 307 -9.22 14.01 -21.22
C TYR A 307 -7.75 13.93 -21.65
N ALA A 308 -7.49 13.92 -22.96
CA ALA A 308 -6.14 13.82 -23.47
C ALA A 308 -5.25 15.03 -23.09
N ALA A 309 -5.83 16.24 -23.03
CA ALA A 309 -5.11 17.42 -22.54
C ALA A 309 -4.80 17.30 -21.04
N THR A 310 -5.75 16.82 -20.26
CA THR A 310 -5.59 16.60 -18.82
C THR A 310 -4.50 15.55 -18.54
N LEU A 311 -4.43 14.45 -19.29
CA LEU A 311 -3.37 13.45 -19.18
C LEU A 311 -1.97 14.03 -19.48
N ARG A 312 -1.84 14.76 -20.59
CA ARG A 312 -0.58 15.43 -20.93
C ARG A 312 -0.14 16.43 -19.87
N PHE A 313 -1.09 17.19 -19.34
CA PHE A 313 -0.83 18.13 -18.26
C PHE A 313 -0.36 17.41 -16.99
N ALA A 314 -1.07 16.37 -16.53
CA ALA A 314 -0.68 15.58 -15.38
C ALA A 314 0.73 14.96 -15.56
N ALA A 315 1.03 14.42 -16.74
CA ALA A 315 2.37 13.91 -17.06
C ALA A 315 3.45 15.00 -16.98
N SER A 316 3.15 16.23 -17.41
CA SER A 316 4.09 17.36 -17.30
C SER A 316 4.36 17.78 -15.85
N LEU A 317 3.50 17.41 -14.90
CA LEU A 317 3.70 17.64 -13.47
C LEU A 317 4.52 16.52 -12.78
N GLY A 318 4.96 15.50 -13.52
CA GLY A 318 5.70 14.35 -12.98
C GLY A 318 4.81 13.25 -12.41
N VAL A 319 3.51 13.26 -12.70
CA VAL A 319 2.58 12.20 -12.29
C VAL A 319 2.86 10.92 -13.09
N ARG A 320 2.92 9.78 -12.40
CA ARG A 320 3.23 8.47 -13.02
C ARG A 320 2.00 7.75 -13.56
N TYR A 321 0.83 7.98 -12.96
CA TYR A 321 -0.41 7.29 -13.28
C TYR A 321 -1.58 8.28 -13.31
N ALA A 322 -2.45 8.15 -14.30
CA ALA A 322 -3.68 8.92 -14.42
C ALA A 322 -4.81 8.06 -15.01
#